data_5ba6a9364b07d0e503fcbe4a0cf3a43f
#
_entry.id   5ba6a9364b07d0e503fcbe4a0cf3a43f
#
_cell.length_a   1.000
_cell.length_b   1.000
_cell.length_c   1.000
_cell.angle_alpha   90.00
_cell.angle_beta   90.00
_cell.angle_gamma   90.00
#
_symmetry.space_group_name_H-M   'P 1'
#
loop_
_entity.id
_entity.type
_entity.pdbx_description
1 polymer ?
#
loop_
_entity_poly.entity_id
_entity_poly.type
_entity_poly.pdbx_seq_one_letter_code
_entity_poly.pdbx_strand_id
1 'polypeptide(L)'
;MKRERIWIGAPWVWEGGRWRKERWLLLERGKILKIASPGTFQSPRARTSGADHFWFKKGALLPALVNAHAHLELGALCGKLPAGLPMPLWASALKREVALWGEEAEAIRAAAVREGAQSLLADGVGTLLDIGNSDASSSANRSSELGGLRLLFRQELIGWKGVSKQLSDRKKELHKRAGKWDFDRAQPDADGLSVHAPHSTHPNLIAAVAQDEALHRKLFTIHLAEGVEEGEFLTTGGGLWKEWFQQERIPAEIGGPWRDGWELLSKKIPRG
;
A
#
# COMPACT_ATOMS: atom_id res chain seq x y z
N MET A 1 -2.82 -10.51 -34.35
CA MET A 1 -3.61 -10.53 -33.10
C MET A 1 -4.81 -9.61 -33.28
N LYS A 2 -6.05 -10.14 -33.20
CA LYS A 2 -7.27 -9.30 -33.19
C LYS A 2 -7.17 -8.36 -31.97
N ARG A 3 -7.42 -7.07 -32.18
CA ARG A 3 -7.53 -6.11 -31.08
C ARG A 3 -8.79 -6.46 -30.31
N GLU A 4 -8.64 -7.01 -29.11
CA GLU A 4 -9.78 -7.30 -28.24
C GLU A 4 -10.41 -5.97 -27.80
N ARG A 5 -11.51 -5.62 -28.41
CA ARG A 5 -12.35 -4.48 -28.03
C ARG A 5 -13.62 -4.99 -27.41
N ILE A 6 -13.98 -4.38 -26.29
CA ILE A 6 -15.19 -4.71 -25.58
C ILE A 6 -15.95 -3.43 -25.22
N TRP A 7 -17.26 -3.47 -25.43
CA TRP A 7 -18.14 -2.45 -24.89
C TRP A 7 -18.79 -2.95 -23.61
N ILE A 8 -18.67 -2.18 -22.55
CA ILE A 8 -19.40 -2.42 -21.30
C ILE A 8 -20.30 -1.23 -21.01
N GLY A 9 -21.50 -1.50 -20.51
CA GLY A 9 -22.46 -0.44 -20.18
C GLY A 9 -23.28 -0.78 -18.94
N ALA A 10 -23.80 0.25 -18.29
CA ALA A 10 -24.64 0.11 -17.10
C ALA A 10 -25.66 1.25 -17.00
N PRO A 11 -26.75 1.08 -16.20
CA PRO A 11 -27.70 2.14 -15.89
C PRO A 11 -27.06 3.39 -15.30
N TRP A 12 -25.98 3.21 -14.52
CA TRP A 12 -25.23 4.29 -13.91
C TRP A 12 -23.74 4.12 -14.18
N VAL A 13 -23.07 5.23 -14.51
CA VAL A 13 -21.63 5.29 -14.73
C VAL A 13 -21.08 6.53 -14.07
N TRP A 14 -19.99 6.36 -13.32
CA TRP A 14 -19.24 7.48 -12.75
C TRP A 14 -18.33 8.08 -13.80
N GLU A 15 -18.62 9.31 -14.25
CA GLU A 15 -17.89 10.00 -15.30
C GLU A 15 -17.65 11.46 -14.92
N GLY A 16 -16.40 11.88 -14.90
CA GLY A 16 -16.04 13.28 -14.65
C GLY A 16 -16.55 13.84 -13.31
N GLY A 17 -16.43 13.06 -12.22
CA GLY A 17 -16.84 13.47 -10.87
C GLY A 17 -18.35 13.43 -10.60
N ARG A 18 -19.15 12.80 -11.48
CA ARG A 18 -20.61 12.72 -11.31
C ARG A 18 -21.23 11.46 -11.91
N TRP A 19 -22.40 11.06 -11.42
CA TRP A 19 -23.16 9.97 -11.97
C TRP A 19 -23.85 10.37 -13.28
N ARG A 20 -23.69 9.50 -14.29
CA ARG A 20 -24.35 9.60 -15.59
C ARG A 20 -25.24 8.40 -15.81
N LYS A 21 -26.45 8.64 -16.35
CA LYS A 21 -27.37 7.56 -16.72
C LYS A 21 -26.94 6.95 -18.04
N GLU A 22 -27.06 5.62 -18.13
CA GLU A 22 -26.99 4.85 -19.36
C GLU A 22 -25.78 5.21 -20.24
N ARG A 23 -24.58 4.81 -19.80
CA ARG A 23 -23.35 5.01 -20.58
C ARG A 23 -22.75 3.70 -20.99
N TRP A 24 -22.01 3.77 -22.09
CA TRP A 24 -21.19 2.71 -22.61
C TRP A 24 -19.75 3.13 -22.66
N LEU A 25 -18.85 2.22 -22.25
CA LEU A 25 -17.41 2.39 -22.31
C LEU A 25 -16.83 1.42 -23.33
N LEU A 26 -16.06 1.92 -24.30
CA LEU A 26 -15.25 1.08 -25.17
C LEU A 26 -13.89 0.86 -24.50
N LEU A 27 -13.58 -0.39 -24.25
CA LEU A 27 -12.30 -0.81 -23.70
C LEU A 27 -11.45 -1.48 -24.78
N GLU A 28 -10.15 -1.20 -24.76
CA GLU A 28 -9.14 -1.91 -25.54
C GLU A 28 -7.88 -2.03 -24.70
N ARG A 29 -7.39 -3.26 -24.47
CA ARG A 29 -6.18 -3.53 -23.69
C ARG A 29 -6.17 -2.84 -22.31
N GLY A 30 -7.29 -2.93 -21.60
CA GLY A 30 -7.43 -2.34 -20.26
C GLY A 30 -7.58 -0.81 -20.21
N LYS A 31 -7.68 -0.14 -21.36
CA LYS A 31 -7.87 1.31 -21.43
C LYS A 31 -9.27 1.67 -21.94
N ILE A 32 -9.85 2.71 -21.36
CA ILE A 32 -11.09 3.30 -21.84
C ILE A 32 -10.75 4.18 -23.06
N LEU A 33 -11.19 3.77 -24.25
CA LEU A 33 -10.98 4.53 -25.48
C LEU A 33 -12.09 5.56 -25.72
N LYS A 34 -13.31 5.24 -25.27
CA LYS A 34 -14.47 6.10 -25.55
C LYS A 34 -15.56 5.85 -24.50
N ILE A 35 -16.24 6.92 -24.14
CA ILE A 35 -17.50 6.87 -23.39
C ILE A 35 -18.60 7.36 -24.34
N ALA A 36 -19.70 6.63 -24.41
CA ALA A 36 -20.78 6.89 -25.35
C ALA A 36 -22.15 6.96 -24.67
N SER A 37 -23.03 7.79 -25.21
CA SER A 37 -24.41 7.94 -24.77
C SER A 37 -25.29 6.77 -25.28
N PRO A 38 -26.49 6.56 -24.71
CA PRO A 38 -27.38 5.43 -25.06
C PRO A 38 -27.66 5.29 -26.53
N GLY A 39 -27.89 6.39 -27.21
CA GLY A 39 -28.23 6.41 -28.67
C GLY A 39 -27.11 5.92 -29.58
N THR A 40 -25.89 5.78 -29.09
CA THR A 40 -24.73 5.33 -29.89
C THR A 40 -24.94 3.90 -30.42
N PHE A 41 -25.62 3.03 -29.66
CA PHE A 41 -25.88 1.64 -30.03
C PHE A 41 -27.16 1.40 -30.84
N GLN A 42 -27.95 2.44 -31.01
CA GLN A 42 -29.14 2.36 -31.90
C GLN A 42 -28.78 2.48 -33.39
N SER A 43 -27.52 2.91 -33.69
CA SER A 43 -27.07 3.00 -35.08
C SER A 43 -26.55 1.64 -35.59
N PRO A 44 -26.83 1.24 -36.84
CA PRO A 44 -26.28 0.02 -37.42
C PRO A 44 -24.75 -0.07 -37.42
N ARG A 45 -24.06 1.08 -37.49
CA ARG A 45 -22.58 1.16 -37.46
C ARG A 45 -21.96 0.75 -36.12
N ALA A 46 -22.65 0.91 -35.00
CA ALA A 46 -22.14 0.49 -33.70
C ALA A 46 -22.18 -1.04 -33.52
N ARG A 47 -23.15 -1.71 -34.19
CA ARG A 47 -23.29 -3.17 -34.16
C ARG A 47 -22.27 -3.90 -35.02
N THR A 48 -21.61 -3.22 -35.95
CA THR A 48 -20.65 -3.82 -36.92
C THR A 48 -19.20 -3.68 -36.49
N SER A 49 -18.91 -3.16 -35.28
CA SER A 49 -17.54 -2.86 -34.82
C SER A 49 -16.71 -4.09 -34.47
N GLY A 50 -17.28 -5.31 -34.53
CA GLY A 50 -16.57 -6.56 -34.19
C GLY A 50 -16.12 -6.65 -32.72
N ALA A 51 -16.65 -5.79 -31.84
CA ALA A 51 -16.38 -5.79 -30.43
C ALA A 51 -17.52 -6.45 -29.65
N ASP A 52 -17.20 -7.22 -28.65
CA ASP A 52 -18.18 -7.80 -27.72
C ASP A 52 -18.89 -6.70 -26.93
N HIS A 53 -20.16 -6.97 -26.55
CA HIS A 53 -21.00 -6.01 -25.86
C HIS A 53 -21.60 -6.61 -24.59
N PHE A 54 -21.38 -5.96 -23.45
CA PHE A 54 -21.94 -6.37 -22.16
C PHE A 54 -22.71 -5.22 -21.51
N TRP A 55 -23.99 -5.47 -21.22
CA TRP A 55 -24.83 -4.53 -20.47
C TRP A 55 -25.17 -5.09 -19.10
N PHE A 56 -24.72 -4.41 -18.05
CA PHE A 56 -25.12 -4.72 -16.67
C PHE A 56 -26.54 -4.18 -16.44
N LYS A 57 -27.52 -5.08 -16.32
CA LYS A 57 -28.93 -4.68 -16.15
C LYS A 57 -29.22 -3.92 -14.86
N LYS A 58 -28.41 -4.17 -13.82
CA LYS A 58 -28.48 -3.54 -12.51
C LYS A 58 -27.08 -3.13 -12.07
N GLY A 59 -27.00 -2.05 -11.27
CA GLY A 59 -25.74 -1.60 -10.70
C GLY A 59 -25.15 -0.37 -11.39
N ALA A 60 -23.91 -0.12 -11.10
CA ALA A 60 -23.17 1.03 -11.61
C ALA A 60 -21.73 0.65 -11.99
N LEU A 61 -21.20 1.33 -13.00
CA LEU A 61 -19.77 1.27 -13.33
C LEU A 61 -19.05 2.48 -12.71
N LEU A 62 -17.97 2.22 -12.02
CA LEU A 62 -17.09 3.22 -11.45
C LEU A 62 -15.63 2.77 -11.66
N PRO A 63 -14.66 3.70 -11.60
CA PRO A 63 -13.25 3.32 -11.58
C PRO A 63 -13.00 2.33 -10.45
N ALA A 64 -12.05 1.42 -10.65
CA ALA A 64 -11.62 0.51 -9.61
C ALA A 64 -11.19 1.30 -8.36
N LEU A 65 -11.45 0.74 -7.18
CA LEU A 65 -11.10 1.35 -5.91
C LEU A 65 -9.57 1.39 -5.73
N VAL A 66 -9.14 2.35 -4.94
CA VAL A 66 -7.73 2.47 -4.50
C VAL A 66 -7.68 2.18 -3.01
N ASN A 67 -6.91 1.17 -2.62
CA ASN A 67 -6.54 0.97 -1.24
C ASN A 67 -5.16 1.62 -1.02
N ALA A 68 -5.14 2.69 -0.23
CA ALA A 68 -3.94 3.50 -0.01
C ALA A 68 -3.01 2.94 1.09
N HIS A 69 -3.38 1.84 1.75
CA HIS A 69 -2.58 1.26 2.82
C HIS A 69 -2.99 -0.19 3.10
N ALA A 70 -2.07 -1.12 2.95
CA ALA A 70 -2.22 -2.49 3.42
C ALA A 70 -0.84 -3.12 3.72
N HIS A 71 -0.89 -4.26 4.41
CA HIS A 71 0.24 -5.13 4.69
C HIS A 71 -0.14 -6.54 4.23
N LEU A 72 -0.04 -6.81 2.93
CA LEU A 72 -0.47 -8.10 2.35
C LEU A 72 0.22 -9.29 3.01
N GLU A 73 1.52 -9.17 3.29
CA GLU A 73 2.30 -10.25 3.91
C GLU A 73 1.81 -10.66 5.30
N LEU A 74 1.09 -9.77 6.00
CA LEU A 74 0.50 -10.04 7.31
C LEU A 74 -0.88 -10.71 7.21
N GLY A 75 -1.43 -10.89 6.03
CA GLY A 75 -2.69 -11.61 5.81
C GLY A 75 -2.68 -13.04 6.38
N ALA A 76 -1.50 -13.67 6.43
CA ALA A 76 -1.32 -14.97 7.07
C ALA A 76 -1.67 -15.02 8.58
N LEU A 77 -1.77 -13.86 9.22
CA LEU A 77 -2.14 -13.69 10.64
C LEU A 77 -3.64 -13.47 10.85
N CYS A 78 -4.43 -13.47 9.79
CA CYS A 78 -5.87 -13.27 9.89
C CYS A 78 -6.49 -14.30 10.85
N GLY A 79 -7.21 -13.80 11.87
CA GLY A 79 -7.83 -14.60 12.91
C GLY A 79 -6.89 -15.22 13.95
N LYS A 80 -5.57 -15.01 13.86
CA LYS A 80 -4.59 -15.57 14.81
C LYS A 80 -4.21 -14.62 15.93
N LEU A 81 -4.42 -13.32 15.75
CA LEU A 81 -4.07 -12.32 16.75
C LEU A 81 -5.27 -11.96 17.62
N PRO A 82 -5.07 -11.79 18.94
CA PRO A 82 -6.14 -11.33 19.84
C PRO A 82 -6.60 -9.92 19.48
N ALA A 83 -7.91 -9.71 19.50
CA ALA A 83 -8.49 -8.38 19.34
C ALA A 83 -8.52 -7.61 20.67
N GLY A 84 -8.54 -6.28 20.61
CA GLY A 84 -8.76 -5.40 21.75
C GLY A 84 -7.57 -5.29 22.73
N LEU A 85 -6.40 -5.75 22.36
CA LEU A 85 -5.19 -5.53 23.15
C LEU A 85 -4.66 -4.11 22.94
N PRO A 86 -4.03 -3.49 23.99
CA PRO A 86 -3.15 -2.35 23.78
C PRO A 86 -2.07 -2.65 22.74
N MET A 87 -1.72 -1.65 21.93
CA MET A 87 -0.79 -1.84 20.80
C MET A 87 0.54 -2.52 21.17
N PRO A 88 1.23 -2.21 22.28
CA PRO A 88 2.46 -2.89 22.63
C PRO A 88 2.28 -4.39 22.91
N LEU A 89 1.15 -4.77 23.50
CA LEU A 89 0.83 -6.19 23.76
C LEU A 89 0.43 -6.91 22.46
N TRP A 90 -0.29 -6.23 21.57
CA TRP A 90 -0.60 -6.73 20.25
C TRP A 90 0.68 -6.93 19.41
N ALA A 91 1.63 -5.98 19.46
CA ALA A 91 2.93 -6.10 18.81
C ALA A 91 3.73 -7.32 19.31
N SER A 92 3.66 -7.62 20.62
CA SER A 92 4.25 -8.84 21.18
C SER A 92 3.59 -10.11 20.66
N ALA A 93 2.27 -10.11 20.51
CA ALA A 93 1.55 -11.24 19.93
C ALA A 93 1.93 -11.43 18.46
N LEU A 94 1.96 -10.35 17.67
CA LEU A 94 2.42 -10.35 16.29
C LEU A 94 3.82 -10.95 16.15
N LYS A 95 4.77 -10.49 16.93
CA LYS A 95 6.16 -10.99 16.91
C LYS A 95 6.23 -12.49 17.20
N ARG A 96 5.47 -12.98 18.18
CA ARG A 96 5.41 -14.40 18.52
C ARG A 96 4.85 -15.24 17.38
N GLU A 97 3.74 -14.82 16.77
CA GLU A 97 3.13 -15.55 15.66
C GLU A 97 4.05 -15.58 14.44
N VAL A 98 4.66 -14.45 14.08
CA VAL A 98 5.61 -14.40 12.96
C VAL A 98 6.86 -15.27 13.23
N ALA A 99 7.33 -15.34 14.48
CA ALA A 99 8.46 -16.19 14.85
C ALA A 99 8.17 -17.70 14.67
N LEU A 100 6.90 -18.11 14.75
CA LEU A 100 6.49 -19.50 14.51
C LEU A 100 6.61 -19.92 13.04
N TRP A 101 6.73 -19.00 12.11
CA TRP A 101 6.85 -19.33 10.68
C TRP A 101 8.20 -19.99 10.34
N GLY A 102 9.25 -19.72 11.11
CA GLY A 102 10.56 -20.35 10.95
C GLY A 102 11.08 -20.26 9.52
N GLU A 103 11.53 -21.38 8.98
CA GLU A 103 12.08 -21.49 7.61
C GLU A 103 11.00 -21.33 6.52
N GLU A 104 9.72 -21.51 6.86
CA GLU A 104 8.59 -21.38 5.93
C GLU A 104 8.13 -19.91 5.76
N ALA A 105 8.72 -18.97 6.48
CA ALA A 105 8.27 -17.58 6.53
C ALA A 105 8.12 -16.93 5.14
N GLU A 106 9.06 -17.17 4.22
CA GLU A 106 8.99 -16.61 2.86
C GLU A 106 7.84 -17.20 2.05
N ALA A 107 7.61 -18.52 2.16
CA ALA A 107 6.51 -19.18 1.47
C ALA A 107 5.15 -18.72 2.01
N ILE A 108 5.03 -18.58 3.34
CA ILE A 108 3.82 -18.09 4.01
C ILE A 108 3.50 -16.65 3.57
N ARG A 109 4.48 -15.76 3.55
CA ARG A 109 4.28 -14.38 3.08
C ARG A 109 3.89 -14.33 1.61
N ALA A 110 4.55 -15.10 0.76
CA ALA A 110 4.23 -15.15 -0.66
C ALA A 110 2.81 -15.66 -0.93
N ALA A 111 2.34 -16.66 -0.18
CA ALA A 111 0.96 -17.13 -0.24
C ALA A 111 -0.02 -16.04 0.19
N ALA A 112 0.20 -15.40 1.35
CA ALA A 112 -0.64 -14.34 1.86
C ALA A 112 -0.75 -13.15 0.90
N VAL A 113 0.34 -12.77 0.24
CA VAL A 113 0.35 -11.71 -0.77
C VAL A 113 -0.56 -12.06 -1.95
N ARG A 114 -0.47 -13.28 -2.48
CA ARG A 114 -1.31 -13.72 -3.61
C ARG A 114 -2.79 -13.78 -3.22
N GLU A 115 -3.10 -14.36 -2.08
CA GLU A 115 -4.46 -14.47 -1.57
C GLU A 115 -5.08 -13.10 -1.28
N GLY A 116 -4.32 -12.21 -0.63
CA GLY A 116 -4.74 -10.85 -0.36
C GLY A 116 -4.99 -10.04 -1.64
N ALA A 117 -4.11 -10.17 -2.63
CA ALA A 117 -4.30 -9.52 -3.93
C ALA A 117 -5.56 -10.01 -4.65
N GLN A 118 -5.83 -11.32 -4.64
CA GLN A 118 -7.04 -11.88 -5.21
C GLN A 118 -8.30 -11.40 -4.49
N SER A 119 -8.29 -11.36 -3.17
CA SER A 119 -9.41 -10.83 -2.37
C SER A 119 -9.68 -9.37 -2.70
N LEU A 120 -8.66 -8.54 -2.73
CA LEU A 120 -8.81 -7.11 -3.07
C LEU A 120 -9.38 -6.91 -4.48
N LEU A 121 -8.92 -7.68 -5.46
CA LEU A 121 -9.48 -7.63 -6.82
C LEU A 121 -10.94 -8.06 -6.85
N ALA A 122 -11.32 -9.10 -6.11
CA ALA A 122 -12.71 -9.54 -5.99
C ALA A 122 -13.61 -8.46 -5.38
N ASP A 123 -13.07 -7.66 -4.46
CA ASP A 123 -13.75 -6.52 -3.83
C ASP A 123 -13.70 -5.23 -4.68
N GLY A 124 -13.15 -5.29 -5.90
CA GLY A 124 -13.10 -4.17 -6.83
C GLY A 124 -11.94 -3.20 -6.62
N VAL A 125 -10.95 -3.55 -5.81
CA VAL A 125 -9.71 -2.76 -5.65
C VAL A 125 -8.79 -3.03 -6.85
N GLY A 126 -8.46 -2.00 -7.60
CA GLY A 126 -7.56 -2.12 -8.77
C GLY A 126 -6.17 -1.55 -8.53
N THR A 127 -5.99 -0.78 -7.45
CA THR A 127 -4.69 -0.20 -7.08
C THR A 127 -4.48 -0.31 -5.58
N LEU A 128 -3.30 -0.75 -5.19
CA LEU A 128 -2.90 -0.93 -3.80
C LEU A 128 -1.56 -0.24 -3.52
N LEU A 129 -1.48 0.50 -2.43
CA LEU A 129 -0.23 0.86 -1.78
C LEU A 129 0.02 -0.15 -0.66
N ASP A 130 0.96 -1.06 -0.89
CA ASP A 130 1.32 -2.12 0.05
C ASP A 130 2.63 -1.78 0.77
N ILE A 131 2.65 -2.03 2.05
CA ILE A 131 3.77 -1.75 2.94
C ILE A 131 4.24 -3.08 3.52
N GLY A 132 5.50 -3.41 3.32
CA GLY A 132 6.01 -4.71 3.74
C GLY A 132 7.41 -4.67 4.31
N ASN A 133 7.70 -5.64 5.17
CA ASN A 133 9.01 -5.84 5.78
C ASN A 133 9.87 -6.86 5.01
N SER A 134 9.21 -7.65 4.13
CA SER A 134 9.87 -8.58 3.20
C SER A 134 9.76 -8.10 1.75
N ASP A 135 10.29 -8.90 0.81
CA ASP A 135 10.17 -8.60 -0.60
C ASP A 135 9.05 -9.39 -1.32
N ALA A 136 8.20 -10.05 -0.56
CA ALA A 136 7.17 -10.93 -1.10
C ALA A 136 6.24 -10.21 -2.10
N SER A 137 5.71 -9.04 -1.73
CA SER A 137 4.82 -8.25 -2.59
C SER A 137 5.53 -7.70 -3.83
N SER A 138 6.73 -7.17 -3.67
CA SER A 138 7.55 -6.68 -4.77
C SER A 138 7.93 -7.82 -5.74
N SER A 139 8.25 -9.00 -5.21
CA SER A 139 8.54 -10.19 -6.00
C SER A 139 7.32 -10.67 -6.79
N ALA A 140 6.17 -10.80 -6.14
CA ALA A 140 4.91 -11.18 -6.78
C ALA A 140 4.48 -10.19 -7.86
N ASN A 141 4.72 -8.89 -7.66
CA ASN A 141 4.46 -7.86 -8.66
C ASN A 141 5.36 -8.04 -9.90
N ARG A 142 6.65 -8.28 -9.72
CA ARG A 142 7.59 -8.52 -10.82
C ARG A 142 7.30 -9.79 -11.62
N SER A 143 6.82 -10.84 -10.95
CA SER A 143 6.43 -12.11 -11.60
C SER A 143 5.01 -12.11 -12.17
N SER A 144 4.29 -10.97 -12.08
CA SER A 144 2.91 -10.83 -12.58
C SER A 144 1.90 -11.76 -11.90
N GLU A 145 2.14 -12.14 -10.65
CA GLU A 145 1.28 -13.05 -9.87
C GLU A 145 0.07 -12.36 -9.23
N LEU A 146 -0.05 -11.03 -9.35
CA LEU A 146 -1.07 -10.24 -8.67
C LEU A 146 -2.38 -10.09 -9.47
N GLY A 147 -2.60 -10.92 -10.52
CA GLY A 147 -3.87 -10.99 -11.25
C GLY A 147 -4.33 -9.69 -11.91
N GLY A 148 -3.43 -8.71 -12.10
CA GLY A 148 -3.72 -7.39 -12.67
C GLY A 148 -3.94 -6.28 -11.63
N LEU A 149 -3.81 -6.55 -10.34
CA LEU A 149 -3.74 -5.53 -9.30
C LEU A 149 -2.50 -4.64 -9.54
N ARG A 150 -2.72 -3.34 -9.63
CA ARG A 150 -1.61 -2.38 -9.69
C ARG A 150 -1.06 -2.18 -8.28
N LEU A 151 0.17 -2.59 -8.07
CA LEU A 151 0.84 -2.51 -6.77
C LEU A 151 1.86 -1.37 -6.74
N LEU A 152 1.79 -0.55 -5.69
CA LEU A 152 2.82 0.39 -5.30
C LEU A 152 3.43 -0.15 -4.00
N PHE A 153 4.65 -0.67 -4.05
CA PHE A 153 5.28 -1.27 -2.87
C PHE A 153 6.16 -0.27 -2.13
N ARG A 154 6.08 -0.32 -0.80
CA ARG A 154 6.95 0.45 0.11
C ARG A 154 7.61 -0.49 1.11
N GLN A 155 8.94 -0.58 1.03
CA GLN A 155 9.71 -1.30 2.04
C GLN A 155 9.68 -0.53 3.34
N GLU A 156 9.15 -1.15 4.39
CA GLU A 156 9.03 -0.52 5.69
C GLU A 156 10.34 -0.54 6.48
N LEU A 157 10.65 0.58 7.10
CA LEU A 157 11.78 0.73 8.01
C LEU A 157 11.28 0.95 9.43
N ILE A 158 11.83 0.17 10.35
CA ILE A 158 11.54 0.23 11.78
C ILE A 158 12.87 0.29 12.55
N GLY A 159 12.96 1.11 13.57
CA GLY A 159 14.05 1.03 14.53
C GLY A 159 14.65 2.35 14.95
N TRP A 160 15.46 2.24 16.00
CA TRP A 160 16.05 3.35 16.77
C TRP A 160 17.56 3.48 16.59
N LYS A 161 18.22 2.48 16.01
CA LYS A 161 19.67 2.44 15.83
C LYS A 161 20.08 2.42 14.36
N GLY A 162 21.28 2.91 14.08
CA GLY A 162 21.92 2.73 12.77
C GLY A 162 21.20 3.40 11.61
N VAL A 163 20.58 4.56 11.83
CA VAL A 163 19.77 5.30 10.86
C VAL A 163 20.40 5.34 9.47
N SER A 164 21.64 5.85 9.35
CA SER A 164 22.33 5.99 8.06
C SER A 164 22.61 4.63 7.42
N LYS A 165 22.97 3.62 8.23
CA LYS A 165 23.24 2.27 7.74
C LYS A 165 21.95 1.59 7.24
N GLN A 166 20.86 1.68 8.01
CA GLN A 166 19.57 1.11 7.60
C GLN A 166 19.12 1.69 6.25
N LEU A 167 19.14 3.02 6.12
CA LEU A 167 18.73 3.69 4.88
C LEU A 167 19.62 3.26 3.70
N SER A 168 20.96 3.25 3.90
CA SER A 168 21.91 2.84 2.86
C SER A 168 21.72 1.39 2.43
N ASP A 169 21.58 0.48 3.40
CA ASP A 169 21.45 -0.95 3.11
C ASP A 169 20.14 -1.25 2.37
N ARG A 170 19.02 -0.61 2.79
CA ARG A 170 17.72 -0.77 2.11
C ARG A 170 17.69 -0.15 0.72
N LYS A 171 18.32 0.99 0.53
CA LYS A 171 18.46 1.58 -0.81
C LYS A 171 19.25 0.64 -1.74
N LYS A 172 20.39 0.09 -1.30
CA LYS A 172 21.16 -0.88 -2.06
C LYS A 172 20.34 -2.11 -2.41
N GLU A 173 19.54 -2.61 -1.47
CA GLU A 173 18.68 -3.77 -1.70
C GLU A 173 17.60 -3.48 -2.74
N LEU A 174 16.93 -2.33 -2.65
CA LEU A 174 15.95 -1.91 -3.65
C LEU A 174 16.57 -1.73 -5.03
N HIS A 175 17.73 -1.09 -5.13
CA HIS A 175 18.48 -0.96 -6.39
C HIS A 175 18.84 -2.32 -6.99
N LYS A 176 19.32 -3.25 -6.16
CA LYS A 176 19.64 -4.62 -6.60
C LYS A 176 18.41 -5.36 -7.14
N ARG A 177 17.25 -5.19 -6.50
CA ARG A 177 15.99 -5.80 -6.90
C ARG A 177 15.42 -5.19 -8.17
N ALA A 178 15.55 -3.87 -8.32
CA ALA A 178 15.08 -3.13 -9.49
C ALA A 178 15.80 -3.53 -10.78
N GLY A 179 17.02 -4.12 -10.70
CA GLY A 179 17.80 -4.53 -11.85
C GLY A 179 18.11 -3.37 -12.79
N LYS A 180 17.71 -3.47 -14.08
CA LYS A 180 17.83 -2.38 -15.08
C LYS A 180 16.81 -1.25 -14.93
N TRP A 181 15.89 -1.33 -13.95
CA TRP A 181 14.95 -0.26 -13.69
C TRP A 181 15.71 0.88 -13.04
N ASP A 182 15.59 2.05 -13.64
CA ASP A 182 16.24 3.27 -13.16
C ASP A 182 15.52 3.73 -11.89
N PHE A 183 16.04 3.31 -10.74
CA PHE A 183 15.47 3.62 -9.42
C PHE A 183 15.46 5.14 -9.16
N ASP A 184 16.37 5.88 -9.80
CA ASP A 184 16.50 7.33 -9.68
C ASP A 184 15.54 8.09 -10.61
N ARG A 185 14.86 7.40 -11.53
CA ARG A 185 13.78 8.02 -12.27
C ARG A 185 12.58 8.25 -11.36
N ALA A 186 12.07 9.46 -11.39
CA ALA A 186 10.83 9.85 -10.76
C ALA A 186 9.64 9.08 -11.34
N GLN A 187 9.48 7.82 -10.89
CA GLN A 187 8.36 6.96 -11.25
C GLN A 187 7.52 6.73 -9.99
N PRO A 188 6.32 7.29 -9.92
CA PRO A 188 5.42 7.11 -8.76
C PRO A 188 5.14 5.65 -8.42
N ASP A 189 5.25 4.78 -9.42
CA ASP A 189 4.92 3.35 -9.34
C ASP A 189 6.14 2.46 -8.99
N ALA A 190 7.35 3.03 -8.90
CA ALA A 190 8.52 2.27 -8.49
C ALA A 190 8.46 1.93 -7.01
N ASP A 191 9.07 0.80 -6.63
CA ASP A 191 9.26 0.44 -5.24
C ASP A 191 9.97 1.59 -4.50
N GLY A 192 9.57 1.84 -3.27
CA GLY A 192 10.10 2.91 -2.45
C GLY A 192 10.24 2.52 -0.99
N LEU A 193 10.50 3.51 -0.15
CA LEU A 193 10.66 3.35 1.27
C LEU A 193 9.45 3.92 2.02
N SER A 194 9.18 3.35 3.18
CA SER A 194 8.26 3.85 4.18
C SER A 194 8.92 3.75 5.55
N VAL A 195 8.35 4.40 6.53
CA VAL A 195 8.70 4.22 7.94
C VAL A 195 7.46 3.78 8.70
N HIS A 196 7.66 2.99 9.74
CA HIS A 196 6.54 2.42 10.49
C HIS A 196 5.72 3.52 11.19
N ALA A 197 6.16 3.99 12.34
CA ALA A 197 5.41 4.94 13.15
C ALA A 197 6.36 5.83 13.98
N PRO A 198 5.91 7.00 14.47
CA PRO A 198 6.73 7.88 15.31
C PRO A 198 7.25 7.22 16.59
N HIS A 199 6.48 6.31 17.20
CA HIS A 199 6.87 5.62 18.42
C HIS A 199 7.91 4.52 18.18
N SER A 200 8.01 3.98 16.99
CA SER A 200 8.86 2.82 16.66
C SER A 200 10.04 3.13 15.75
N THR A 201 10.13 4.36 15.27
CA THR A 201 11.15 4.78 14.30
C THR A 201 11.86 6.04 14.75
N HIS A 202 13.21 6.03 14.71
CA HIS A 202 13.99 7.18 15.09
C HIS A 202 13.65 8.42 14.27
N PRO A 203 13.44 9.61 14.87
CA PRO A 203 13.02 10.83 14.16
C PRO A 203 13.91 11.23 12.97
N ASN A 204 15.22 10.98 13.08
CA ASN A 204 16.14 11.27 11.97
C ASN A 204 15.98 10.27 10.82
N LEU A 205 15.54 9.02 11.07
CA LEU A 205 15.23 8.07 10.02
C LEU A 205 13.95 8.49 9.28
N ILE A 206 12.94 8.94 10.03
CA ILE A 206 11.70 9.49 9.46
C ILE A 206 12.03 10.64 8.50
N ALA A 207 12.81 11.63 8.98
CA ALA A 207 13.20 12.78 8.17
C ALA A 207 13.99 12.39 6.92
N ALA A 208 14.95 11.47 7.06
CA ALA A 208 15.79 11.04 5.94
C ALA A 208 15.00 10.29 4.86
N VAL A 209 14.06 9.40 5.26
CA VAL A 209 13.20 8.69 4.30
C VAL A 209 12.23 9.64 3.63
N ALA A 210 11.57 10.53 4.39
CA ALA A 210 10.64 11.49 3.82
C ALA A 210 11.32 12.41 2.80
N GLN A 211 12.55 12.86 3.10
CA GLN A 211 13.32 13.67 2.16
C GLN A 211 13.71 12.91 0.90
N ASP A 212 14.11 11.64 1.05
CA ASP A 212 14.50 10.80 -0.08
C ASP A 212 13.31 10.48 -1.00
N GLU A 213 12.17 10.10 -0.43
CA GLU A 213 10.96 9.83 -1.21
C GLU A 213 10.43 11.09 -1.91
N ALA A 214 10.50 12.26 -1.25
CA ALA A 214 10.13 13.54 -1.85
C ALA A 214 11.05 13.90 -3.02
N LEU A 215 12.37 13.72 -2.88
CA LEU A 215 13.34 13.96 -3.94
C LEU A 215 13.07 13.12 -5.19
N HIS A 216 12.63 11.86 -4.98
CA HIS A 216 12.29 10.94 -6.06
C HIS A 216 10.82 11.00 -6.46
N ARG A 217 10.03 11.93 -5.93
CA ARG A 217 8.60 12.14 -6.20
C ARG A 217 7.77 10.87 -5.94
N LYS A 218 8.13 10.12 -4.92
CA LYS A 218 7.42 8.90 -4.48
C LYS A 218 6.48 9.24 -3.33
N LEU A 219 5.51 8.36 -3.10
CA LEU A 219 4.60 8.47 -1.97
C LEU A 219 5.32 8.05 -0.68
N PHE A 220 5.36 8.95 0.29
CA PHE A 220 5.78 8.67 1.64
C PHE A 220 4.57 8.25 2.49
N THR A 221 4.72 7.20 3.28
CA THR A 221 3.68 6.71 4.19
C THR A 221 4.25 6.48 5.59
N ILE A 222 3.41 6.66 6.60
CA ILE A 222 3.73 6.44 8.00
C ILE A 222 2.43 6.18 8.76
N HIS A 223 2.45 5.25 9.72
CA HIS A 223 1.36 5.09 10.67
C HIS A 223 1.38 6.24 11.66
N LEU A 224 0.22 6.74 12.04
CA LEU A 224 0.11 7.86 12.94
C LEU A 224 -1.15 7.77 13.78
N ALA A 225 -1.02 8.02 15.08
CA ALA A 225 -2.12 8.01 16.02
C ALA A 225 -2.88 6.67 16.08
N GLU A 226 -2.13 5.56 16.06
CA GLU A 226 -2.69 4.21 16.08
C GLU A 226 -3.33 3.84 17.42
N GLY A 227 -2.92 4.49 18.52
CA GLY A 227 -3.46 4.23 19.85
C GLY A 227 -3.06 5.31 20.86
N VAL A 228 -3.73 5.30 21.99
CA VAL A 228 -3.46 6.25 23.10
C VAL A 228 -2.05 6.06 23.66
N GLU A 229 -1.52 4.84 23.59
CA GLU A 229 -0.18 4.49 24.06
C GLU A 229 0.91 5.17 23.23
N GLU A 230 0.67 5.39 21.94
CA GLU A 230 1.58 6.18 21.10
C GLU A 230 1.63 7.63 21.56
N GLY A 231 0.47 8.24 21.78
CA GLY A 231 0.38 9.61 22.28
C GLY A 231 1.08 9.78 23.63
N GLU A 232 0.88 8.88 24.56
CA GLU A 232 1.54 8.88 25.87
C GLU A 232 3.07 8.79 25.71
N PHE A 233 3.56 7.85 24.92
CA PHE A 233 4.98 7.66 24.69
C PHE A 233 5.64 8.88 24.03
N LEU A 234 5.00 9.46 23.03
CA LEU A 234 5.55 10.63 22.33
C LEU A 234 5.60 11.88 23.21
N THR A 235 4.63 12.06 24.11
CA THR A 235 4.54 13.23 24.99
C THR A 235 5.40 13.11 26.24
N THR A 236 5.41 11.93 26.87
CA THR A 236 6.03 11.73 28.19
C THR A 236 7.31 10.91 28.14
N GLY A 237 7.55 10.16 27.09
CA GLY A 237 8.58 9.14 27.00
C GLY A 237 8.30 7.92 27.88
N GLY A 238 7.10 7.79 28.46
CA GLY A 238 6.65 6.75 29.38
C GLY A 238 5.61 5.82 28.78
N GLY A 239 4.83 5.16 29.66
CA GLY A 239 3.72 4.30 29.32
C GLY A 239 4.12 2.93 28.78
N LEU A 240 3.10 2.18 28.30
CA LEU A 240 3.26 0.79 27.88
C LEU A 240 4.28 0.60 26.74
N TRP A 241 4.43 1.55 25.83
CA TRP A 241 5.48 1.47 24.80
C TRP A 241 6.88 1.55 25.42
N LYS A 242 7.10 2.38 26.43
CA LYS A 242 8.41 2.45 27.11
C LYS A 242 8.74 1.14 27.81
N GLU A 243 7.78 0.55 28.50
CA GLU A 243 7.93 -0.75 29.15
C GLU A 243 8.25 -1.84 28.13
N TRP A 244 7.51 -1.86 27.01
CA TRP A 244 7.73 -2.81 25.93
C TRP A 244 9.13 -2.67 25.33
N PHE A 245 9.60 -1.46 25.03
CA PHE A 245 10.95 -1.23 24.50
C PHE A 245 12.04 -1.68 25.48
N GLN A 246 11.83 -1.51 26.77
CA GLN A 246 12.75 -1.99 27.80
C GLN A 246 12.81 -3.52 27.83
N GLN A 247 11.66 -4.20 27.80
CA GLN A 247 11.56 -5.66 27.74
C GLN A 247 12.24 -6.22 26.50
N GLU A 248 12.03 -5.61 25.38
CA GLU A 248 12.62 -5.99 24.08
C GLU A 248 14.07 -5.53 23.91
N ARG A 249 14.65 -4.84 24.90
CA ARG A 249 16.01 -4.26 24.89
C ARG A 249 16.23 -3.32 23.70
N ILE A 250 15.19 -2.63 23.27
CA ILE A 250 15.23 -1.61 22.22
C ILE A 250 15.54 -0.26 22.88
N PRO A 251 16.60 0.45 22.47
CA PRO A 251 16.94 1.75 23.04
C PRO A 251 16.08 2.85 22.42
N ALA A 252 14.79 2.80 22.66
CA ALA A 252 13.88 3.84 22.23
C ALA A 252 13.96 5.01 23.22
N GLU A 253 14.46 6.14 22.75
CA GLU A 253 14.53 7.38 23.51
C GLU A 253 13.73 8.45 22.78
N ILE A 254 12.42 8.41 22.95
CA ILE A 254 11.59 9.60 22.74
C ILE A 254 11.18 10.08 24.13
N GLY A 255 11.74 11.15 24.52
CA GLY A 255 11.30 11.98 25.59
C GLY A 255 11.50 13.39 25.09
N GLY A 256 10.49 13.95 24.51
CA GLY A 256 10.61 15.27 23.95
C GLY A 256 9.30 16.03 24.05
N PRO A 257 9.31 17.33 23.82
CA PRO A 257 8.17 18.23 23.99
C PRO A 257 7.13 18.07 22.88
N TRP A 258 6.98 16.87 22.35
CA TRP A 258 5.98 16.62 21.31
C TRP A 258 4.62 16.48 21.97
N ARG A 259 3.67 17.29 21.56
CA ARG A 259 2.28 17.14 22.02
C ARG A 259 1.61 15.91 21.42
N ASP A 260 2.04 15.53 20.24
CA ASP A 260 1.53 14.37 19.50
C ASP A 260 2.49 14.00 18.36
N GLY A 261 2.20 12.90 17.67
CA GLY A 261 2.98 12.45 16.53
C GLY A 261 2.95 13.43 15.35
N TRP A 262 1.86 14.19 15.18
CA TRP A 262 1.77 15.18 14.11
C TRP A 262 2.73 16.34 14.32
N GLU A 263 2.89 16.83 15.54
CA GLU A 263 3.87 17.88 15.86
C GLU A 263 5.30 17.41 15.54
N LEU A 264 5.64 16.18 15.91
CA LEU A 264 6.92 15.55 15.55
C LEU A 264 7.11 15.54 14.04
N LEU A 265 6.14 15.01 13.30
CA LEU A 265 6.24 14.86 11.85
C LEU A 265 6.29 16.21 11.14
N SER A 266 5.47 17.18 11.54
CA SER A 266 5.44 18.52 10.93
C SER A 266 6.77 19.29 11.04
N LYS A 267 7.59 18.95 12.04
CA LYS A 267 8.94 19.51 12.24
C LYS A 267 10.05 18.70 11.54
N LYS A 268 9.79 17.45 11.18
CA LYS A 268 10.80 16.53 10.62
C LYS A 268 10.61 16.27 9.12
N ILE A 269 9.39 16.34 8.62
CA ILE A 269 9.10 16.14 7.20
C ILE A 269 9.25 17.46 6.46
N PRO A 270 10.02 17.51 5.36
CA PRO A 270 10.16 18.70 4.53
C PRO A 270 8.78 19.15 4.02
N ARG A 271 8.53 20.46 4.08
CA ARG A 271 7.38 21.05 3.40
C ARG A 271 7.72 21.15 1.93
N GLY A 272 6.99 20.43 1.09
CA GLY A 272 7.10 20.52 -0.36
C GLY A 272 6.62 21.87 -0.91
#